data_dfa73e52521205ffb1928770946488ee
#
_entry.id   dfa73e52521205ffb1928770946488ee
#
_cell.length_a   1.000
_cell.length_b   1.000
_cell.length_c   1.000
_cell.angle_alpha   90.00
_cell.angle_beta   90.00
_cell.angle_gamma   90.00
#
_symmetry.space_group_name_H-M   'P 1'
#
loop_
_entity.id
_entity.type
_entity.pdbx_description
1 polymer ?
#
loop_
_entity_poly.entity_id
_entity_poly.type
_entity_poly.pdbx_seq_one_letter_code
_entity_poly.pdbx_strand_id
1 'polypeptide(L)'
;MTNTRIRLVLMTSSCLAFQAWAATDSGSTLTPLYDYQDDGQATSLPTKPAAKPTTSHSVLPFLGEEARKRGYDLPEPFGVNINYMNIRQNINVDSINFNGLSLRGHSLDNAFKINVGNTRERSKTETLKLDAWLLPFMNVYGLIGYTDGHSVSQIGVGIKGPRKYRTPANLQNLAFQLDFKGTTYGVGTTLVGGVGNWFTAFDANYTQTQFDILDGSINAFTISPRVGYRFTTPGMETLHMPSGKLNLWVGSMYQDVQQEFSSSLNDLTMPSAALQKMVDIANKDSNGRFDVKQHLQSPWNVLVGAQYELTRNVNITTEIGFADRNSFFAAGEYRF
;
A
#
# COMPACT_ATOMS: atom_id res chain seq x y z
N MET A 1 6.69 -1.92 -36.99
CA MET A 1 5.85 -0.73 -36.95
C MET A 1 4.40 -1.20 -36.71
N THR A 2 3.96 -1.31 -35.51
CA THR A 2 2.55 -1.58 -35.19
C THR A 2 2.17 -0.69 -34.01
N ASN A 3 1.46 0.40 -34.35
CA ASN A 3 0.91 1.36 -33.42
C ASN A 3 -0.23 0.72 -32.62
N THR A 4 0.01 0.42 -31.36
CA THR A 4 -1.07 0.10 -30.41
C THR A 4 -1.66 1.41 -29.91
N ARG A 5 -2.77 1.82 -30.49
CA ARG A 5 -3.58 2.94 -30.03
C ARG A 5 -4.28 2.52 -28.76
N ILE A 6 -3.91 3.13 -27.64
CA ILE A 6 -4.68 3.10 -26.38
C ILE A 6 -6.01 3.80 -26.67
N ARG A 7 -7.09 3.02 -26.73
CA ARG A 7 -8.46 3.56 -26.74
C ARG A 7 -8.81 3.95 -25.33
N LEU A 8 -8.76 5.25 -25.06
CA LEU A 8 -9.40 5.87 -23.92
C LEU A 8 -10.90 5.72 -24.10
N VAL A 9 -11.50 4.75 -23.42
CA VAL A 9 -12.97 4.63 -23.34
C VAL A 9 -13.41 5.66 -22.32
N LEU A 10 -13.83 6.83 -22.81
CA LEU A 10 -14.64 7.78 -22.09
C LEU A 10 -15.99 7.12 -21.83
N MET A 11 -16.15 6.44 -20.70
CA MET A 11 -17.48 6.20 -20.16
C MET A 11 -18.00 7.53 -19.65
N THR A 12 -18.92 8.10 -20.41
CA THR A 12 -19.81 9.15 -19.95
C THR A 12 -20.69 8.56 -18.86
N SER A 13 -20.19 8.60 -17.64
CA SER A 13 -20.98 8.31 -16.46
C SER A 13 -21.89 9.49 -16.22
N SER A 14 -23.21 9.23 -16.38
CA SER A 14 -24.27 10.07 -15.88
C SER A 14 -23.91 10.57 -14.46
N CYS A 15 -23.84 11.87 -14.31
CA CYS A 15 -23.80 12.56 -13.02
C CYS A 15 -25.02 12.13 -12.20
N LEU A 16 -24.92 11.06 -11.45
CA LEU A 16 -25.71 10.92 -10.24
C LEU A 16 -25.13 11.94 -9.28
N ALA A 17 -25.88 13.03 -9.12
CA ALA A 17 -25.63 13.98 -8.07
C ALA A 17 -25.68 13.22 -6.73
N PHE A 18 -24.50 12.85 -6.21
CA PHE A 18 -24.37 12.46 -4.83
C PHE A 18 -24.66 13.71 -4.00
N GLN A 19 -25.90 13.84 -3.57
CA GLN A 19 -26.22 14.75 -2.52
C GLN A 19 -25.48 14.26 -1.29
N ALA A 20 -24.44 14.98 -0.94
CA ALA A 20 -23.69 14.76 0.30
C ALA A 20 -24.65 15.06 1.45
N TRP A 21 -25.06 14.06 2.18
CA TRP A 21 -25.84 14.15 3.40
C TRP A 21 -24.91 13.86 4.56
N ALA A 22 -24.87 14.74 5.50
CA ALA A 22 -23.92 14.77 6.57
C ALA A 22 -24.58 14.68 7.92
N ALA A 23 -24.02 13.96 8.82
CA ALA A 23 -24.48 13.84 10.16
C ALA A 23 -23.40 14.07 11.22
N THR A 24 -23.90 14.46 12.36
CA THR A 24 -23.18 14.79 13.56
C THR A 24 -22.53 13.56 14.20
N ASP A 25 -21.27 13.54 14.38
CA ASP A 25 -20.47 13.36 15.57
C ASP A 25 -19.02 12.92 15.31
N SER A 26 -18.12 13.55 16.01
CA SER A 26 -16.69 13.47 16.21
C SER A 26 -15.85 12.38 15.54
N GLY A 27 -14.94 12.85 14.70
CA GLY A 27 -13.54 12.45 14.63
C GLY A 27 -13.18 11.03 14.18
N SER A 28 -13.32 10.73 12.91
CA SER A 28 -12.72 9.54 12.33
C SER A 28 -11.97 9.87 11.05
N THR A 29 -10.78 9.31 10.89
CA THR A 29 -9.97 9.43 9.67
C THR A 29 -10.55 8.75 8.47
N LEU A 30 -11.48 7.86 8.66
CA LEU A 30 -12.04 7.08 7.58
C LEU A 30 -13.37 7.64 7.07
N THR A 31 -14.04 8.48 7.88
CA THR A 31 -15.37 8.96 7.48
C THR A 31 -15.82 10.21 8.22
N PRO A 32 -16.27 11.26 7.55
CA PRO A 32 -17.40 12.01 8.04
C PRO A 32 -18.64 11.15 7.79
N LEU A 33 -19.16 10.51 8.80
CA LEU A 33 -20.42 9.76 8.75
C LEU A 33 -21.58 10.70 9.04
N TYR A 34 -22.64 10.45 8.31
CA TYR A 34 -23.84 11.23 8.28
C TYR A 34 -24.95 10.50 9.02
N ASP A 35 -25.45 11.09 10.11
CA ASP A 35 -26.67 10.65 10.80
C ASP A 35 -27.89 11.34 10.17
N TYR A 36 -28.79 10.56 9.61
CA TYR A 36 -30.11 11.02 9.27
C TYR A 36 -30.98 10.91 10.51
N GLN A 37 -31.37 12.04 11.11
CA GLN A 37 -32.48 12.04 12.05
C GLN A 37 -33.78 12.00 11.27
N ASP A 38 -34.45 10.85 11.37
CA ASP A 38 -35.86 10.73 10.97
C ASP A 38 -36.70 11.58 11.93
N ASP A 39 -37.34 12.60 11.42
CA ASP A 39 -38.22 13.52 12.16
C ASP A 39 -39.54 12.81 12.56
N GLY A 40 -39.45 11.79 13.38
CA GLY A 40 -40.55 11.02 13.94
C GLY A 40 -40.66 11.18 15.44
N GLN A 41 -41.36 12.21 15.90
CA GLN A 41 -41.89 12.47 17.26
C GLN A 41 -40.90 12.86 18.37
N ALA A 42 -41.04 14.11 18.76
CA ALA A 42 -40.48 14.72 19.94
C ALA A 42 -40.97 14.05 21.23
N THR A 43 -40.05 13.41 21.95
CA THR A 43 -40.13 13.22 23.38
C THR A 43 -39.00 13.99 24.02
N SER A 44 -39.37 15.08 24.70
CA SER A 44 -38.46 15.98 25.40
C SER A 44 -37.74 15.27 26.54
N LEU A 45 -36.43 14.95 26.34
CA LEU A 45 -35.49 14.64 27.40
C LEU A 45 -34.62 15.89 27.70
N PRO A 46 -34.16 16.11 28.95
CA PRO A 46 -33.53 17.34 29.36
C PRO A 46 -32.24 17.62 28.59
N THR A 47 -32.22 18.73 27.93
CA THR A 47 -31.11 19.26 27.15
C THR A 47 -29.89 19.49 28.02
N LYS A 48 -28.85 18.66 27.87
CA LYS A 48 -27.51 19.00 28.32
C LYS A 48 -27.06 20.25 27.56
N PRO A 49 -26.50 21.28 28.24
CA PRO A 49 -26.09 22.50 27.53
C PRO A 49 -25.14 22.17 26.41
N ALA A 50 -25.49 22.58 25.21
CA ALA A 50 -24.62 22.48 24.03
C ALA A 50 -23.29 23.16 24.35
N ALA A 51 -22.19 22.40 24.24
CA ALA A 51 -20.85 22.96 24.33
C ALA A 51 -20.74 24.05 23.25
N LYS A 52 -20.34 25.26 23.65
CA LYS A 52 -20.11 26.36 22.73
C LYS A 52 -19.21 25.89 21.59
N PRO A 53 -19.57 26.15 20.33
CA PRO A 53 -18.68 25.85 19.24
C PRO A 53 -17.40 26.65 19.42
N THR A 54 -16.29 25.97 19.63
CA THR A 54 -14.96 26.58 19.54
C THR A 54 -14.80 27.01 18.09
N THR A 55 -14.86 28.31 17.86
CA THR A 55 -14.59 28.92 16.55
C THR A 55 -13.11 28.76 16.25
N SER A 56 -12.72 27.58 15.79
CA SER A 56 -11.46 27.41 15.09
C SER A 56 -11.68 27.97 13.69
N HIS A 57 -11.03 29.08 13.37
CA HIS A 57 -11.00 29.67 12.03
C HIS A 57 -10.06 28.89 11.10
N SER A 58 -10.21 27.58 11.05
CA SER A 58 -9.50 26.78 10.06
C SER A 58 -10.14 27.01 8.70
N VAL A 59 -9.34 27.38 7.71
CA VAL A 59 -9.76 27.52 6.31
C VAL A 59 -10.14 26.17 5.71
N LEU A 60 -9.65 25.08 6.28
CA LEU A 60 -9.91 23.71 5.85
C LEU A 60 -10.87 23.00 6.79
N PRO A 61 -11.65 22.04 6.27
CA PRO A 61 -11.85 21.74 4.84
C PRO A 61 -12.64 22.85 4.13
N PHE A 62 -12.36 23.07 2.85
CA PHE A 62 -13.19 23.93 2.00
C PHE A 62 -14.63 23.40 2.05
N LEU A 63 -15.64 24.30 2.09
CA LEU A 63 -17.04 23.97 2.30
C LEU A 63 -17.35 23.40 3.71
N GLY A 64 -16.39 23.44 4.63
CA GLY A 64 -16.56 22.91 5.99
C GLY A 64 -17.67 23.65 6.77
N GLU A 65 -17.77 24.98 6.63
CA GLU A 65 -18.83 25.75 7.28
C GLU A 65 -20.21 25.38 6.75
N GLU A 66 -20.34 25.16 5.43
CA GLU A 66 -21.58 24.76 4.80
C GLU A 66 -21.99 23.34 5.29
N ALA A 67 -21.02 22.45 5.37
CA ALA A 67 -21.23 21.12 5.92
C ALA A 67 -21.68 21.19 7.40
N ARG A 68 -21.00 21.96 8.24
CA ARG A 68 -21.39 22.14 9.66
C ARG A 68 -22.79 22.78 9.83
N LYS A 69 -23.16 23.73 8.97
CA LYS A 69 -24.52 24.31 8.96
C LYS A 69 -25.60 23.26 8.64
N ARG A 70 -25.24 22.23 7.90
CA ARG A 70 -26.13 21.10 7.61
C ARG A 70 -26.12 20.01 8.69
N GLY A 71 -25.46 20.25 9.81
CA GLY A 71 -25.39 19.31 10.94
C GLY A 71 -24.22 18.32 10.90
N TYR A 72 -23.22 18.59 10.07
CA TYR A 72 -22.07 17.72 9.90
C TYR A 72 -20.98 17.94 10.96
N ASP A 73 -20.57 16.90 11.65
CA ASP A 73 -19.37 16.92 12.47
C ASP A 73 -18.18 16.50 11.60
N LEU A 74 -17.27 17.42 11.37
CA LEU A 74 -16.10 17.21 10.53
C LEU A 74 -14.90 16.86 11.42
N PRO A 75 -14.00 15.97 10.95
CA PRO A 75 -12.75 15.73 11.64
C PRO A 75 -11.88 16.99 11.65
N GLU A 76 -10.93 17.06 12.57
CA GLU A 76 -9.91 18.08 12.56
C GLU A 76 -9.13 18.01 11.24
N PRO A 77 -8.78 19.15 10.63
CA PRO A 77 -8.37 19.22 9.24
C PRO A 77 -7.02 18.54 8.94
N PHE A 78 -6.11 18.50 9.89
CA PHE A 78 -4.77 17.96 9.70
C PHE A 78 -4.57 16.68 10.50
N GLY A 79 -3.84 15.73 9.95
CA GLY A 79 -3.51 14.48 10.58
C GLY A 79 -2.04 14.10 10.44
N VAL A 80 -1.52 13.49 11.49
CA VAL A 80 -0.20 12.84 11.52
C VAL A 80 -0.41 11.38 11.87
N ASN A 81 0.09 10.47 11.04
CA ASN A 81 -0.07 9.03 11.23
C ASN A 81 1.29 8.33 11.21
N ILE A 82 1.46 7.39 12.13
CA ILE A 82 2.56 6.43 12.10
C ILE A 82 1.96 5.10 11.70
N ASN A 83 2.47 4.52 10.61
CA ASN A 83 1.94 3.28 10.06
C ASN A 83 3.02 2.21 10.02
N TYR A 84 2.59 0.98 10.25
CA TYR A 84 3.37 -0.23 10.07
C TYR A 84 2.63 -1.18 9.14
N MET A 85 3.32 -1.69 8.12
CA MET A 85 2.78 -2.67 7.19
C MET A 85 3.73 -3.86 7.06
N ASN A 86 3.20 -5.07 7.15
CA ASN A 86 3.91 -6.31 6.85
C ASN A 86 3.17 -7.03 5.73
N ILE A 87 3.90 -7.38 4.67
CA ILE A 87 3.33 -8.04 3.49
C ILE A 87 4.09 -9.33 3.22
N ARG A 88 3.33 -10.36 2.79
CA ARG A 88 3.85 -11.61 2.22
C ARG A 88 3.08 -11.89 0.94
N GLN A 89 3.79 -12.00 -0.17
CA GLN A 89 3.17 -12.12 -1.49
C GLN A 89 3.99 -13.00 -2.43
N ASN A 90 3.35 -13.46 -3.49
CA ASN A 90 3.98 -14.17 -4.58
C ASN A 90 4.28 -13.18 -5.71
N ILE A 91 5.43 -13.33 -6.32
CA ILE A 91 5.95 -12.48 -7.37
C ILE A 91 6.19 -13.32 -8.61
N ASN A 92 5.86 -12.76 -9.77
CA ASN A 92 6.28 -13.28 -11.06
C ASN A 92 7.53 -12.54 -11.52
N VAL A 93 8.58 -13.28 -11.82
CA VAL A 93 9.82 -12.72 -12.36
C VAL A 93 9.75 -12.75 -13.87
N ASP A 94 9.78 -11.59 -14.48
CA ASP A 94 9.69 -11.42 -15.95
C ASP A 94 11.02 -11.75 -16.63
N SER A 95 12.11 -11.26 -16.05
CA SER A 95 13.45 -11.50 -16.57
C SER A 95 14.52 -11.39 -15.49
N ILE A 96 15.55 -12.24 -15.62
CA ILE A 96 16.84 -12.07 -14.95
C ILE A 96 17.91 -12.12 -16.01
N ASN A 97 18.65 -11.04 -16.17
CA ASN A 97 19.73 -10.93 -17.14
C ASN A 97 21.06 -10.72 -16.43
N PHE A 98 22.10 -11.32 -16.96
CA PHE A 98 23.49 -11.06 -16.58
C PHE A 98 24.21 -10.43 -17.76
N ASN A 99 24.81 -9.28 -17.54
CA ASN A 99 25.51 -8.50 -18.55
C ASN A 99 26.96 -8.25 -18.10
N GLY A 100 27.85 -7.98 -19.04
CA GLY A 100 29.25 -7.62 -18.77
C GLY A 100 30.13 -8.79 -18.30
N LEU A 101 29.64 -10.03 -18.36
CA LEU A 101 30.46 -11.20 -18.09
C LEU A 101 31.38 -11.50 -19.29
N SER A 102 32.63 -11.82 -19.02
CA SER A 102 33.60 -12.17 -20.04
C SER A 102 34.47 -13.38 -19.65
N LEU A 103 34.93 -14.14 -20.63
CA LEU A 103 35.90 -15.20 -20.41
C LEU A 103 36.97 -15.12 -21.52
N ARG A 104 38.20 -14.87 -21.10
CA ARG A 104 39.36 -14.72 -22.01
C ARG A 104 39.11 -13.70 -23.14
N GLY A 105 38.45 -12.57 -22.82
CA GLY A 105 38.16 -11.51 -23.79
C GLY A 105 36.92 -11.75 -24.67
N HIS A 106 36.22 -12.88 -24.49
CA HIS A 106 34.95 -13.14 -25.17
C HIS A 106 33.78 -12.83 -24.25
N SER A 107 32.82 -12.03 -24.76
CA SER A 107 31.57 -11.78 -24.01
C SER A 107 30.80 -13.08 -23.77
N LEU A 108 30.30 -13.27 -22.57
CA LEU A 108 29.40 -14.34 -22.18
C LEU A 108 27.94 -13.88 -22.15
N ASP A 109 27.63 -12.71 -22.67
CA ASP A 109 26.27 -12.23 -22.82
C ASP A 109 25.45 -13.28 -23.59
N ASN A 110 24.29 -13.64 -23.05
CA ASN A 110 23.47 -14.74 -23.55
C ASN A 110 24.09 -16.16 -23.43
N ALA A 111 25.19 -16.37 -22.73
CA ALA A 111 25.70 -17.72 -22.45
C ALA A 111 24.87 -18.44 -21.39
N PHE A 112 24.19 -17.67 -20.53
CA PHE A 112 23.36 -18.15 -19.45
C PHE A 112 21.89 -17.81 -19.69
N LYS A 113 21.00 -18.70 -19.25
CA LYS A 113 19.56 -18.48 -19.18
C LYS A 113 19.08 -18.83 -17.79
N ILE A 114 18.51 -17.86 -17.11
CA ILE A 114 17.92 -18.12 -15.79
C ILE A 114 16.46 -18.52 -15.99
N ASN A 115 16.11 -19.69 -15.48
CA ASN A 115 14.73 -20.12 -15.39
C ASN A 115 14.29 -19.88 -13.96
N VAL A 116 13.23 -19.11 -13.77
CA VAL A 116 12.70 -18.76 -12.45
C VAL A 116 11.42 -19.55 -12.21
N GLY A 117 11.34 -20.17 -11.07
CA GLY A 117 10.13 -20.80 -10.55
C GLY A 117 9.39 -19.86 -9.61
N ASN A 118 8.81 -20.43 -8.54
CA ASN A 118 8.06 -19.64 -7.57
C ASN A 118 8.97 -18.67 -6.83
N THR A 119 8.54 -17.40 -6.78
CA THR A 119 9.20 -16.37 -6.00
C THR A 119 8.25 -15.89 -4.91
N ARG A 120 8.75 -15.85 -3.68
CA ARG A 120 8.03 -15.33 -2.51
C ARG A 120 8.75 -14.12 -1.96
N GLU A 121 8.01 -13.07 -1.74
CA GLU A 121 8.49 -11.83 -1.14
C GLU A 121 7.88 -11.61 0.25
N ARG A 122 8.69 -11.04 1.13
CA ARG A 122 8.26 -10.53 2.43
C ARG A 122 8.87 -9.16 2.63
N SER A 123 8.04 -8.20 3.03
CA SER A 123 8.50 -6.86 3.33
C SER A 123 7.80 -6.27 4.54
N LYS A 124 8.50 -5.37 5.20
CA LYS A 124 8.00 -4.52 6.27
C LYS A 124 8.22 -3.08 5.86
N THR A 125 7.21 -2.26 6.03
CA THR A 125 7.28 -0.83 5.72
C THR A 125 6.76 -0.04 6.90
N GLU A 126 7.55 0.91 7.38
CA GLU A 126 7.19 1.87 8.42
C GLU A 126 7.11 3.24 7.77
N THR A 127 5.99 3.94 7.95
CA THR A 127 5.78 5.24 7.31
C THR A 127 5.23 6.26 8.28
N LEU A 128 5.66 7.50 8.10
CA LEU A 128 5.01 8.70 8.61
C LEU A 128 4.13 9.25 7.48
N LYS A 129 2.84 9.40 7.75
CA LYS A 129 1.87 9.99 6.83
C LYS A 129 1.39 11.32 7.39
N LEU A 130 1.40 12.35 6.58
CA LEU A 130 0.81 13.66 6.85
C LEU A 130 -0.37 13.84 5.92
N ASP A 131 -1.51 14.22 6.46
CA ASP A 131 -2.73 14.36 5.69
C ASP A 131 -3.50 15.63 6.01
N ALA A 132 -4.34 16.03 5.05
CA ALA A 132 -5.26 17.16 5.21
C ALA A 132 -6.61 16.86 4.55
N TRP A 133 -7.69 17.19 5.24
CA TRP A 133 -9.02 17.23 4.65
C TRP A 133 -9.19 18.50 3.81
N LEU A 134 -9.12 18.37 2.49
CA LEU A 134 -9.35 19.49 1.58
C LEU A 134 -10.85 19.80 1.43
N LEU A 135 -11.67 18.76 1.36
CA LEU A 135 -13.13 18.83 1.31
C LEU A 135 -13.70 17.93 2.42
N PRO A 136 -14.94 18.13 2.85
CA PRO A 136 -15.57 17.30 3.87
C PRO A 136 -15.54 15.79 3.59
N PHE A 137 -15.40 15.41 2.34
CA PHE A 137 -15.40 14.04 1.84
C PHE A 137 -14.06 13.63 1.19
N MET A 138 -13.06 14.51 1.13
CA MET A 138 -11.79 14.26 0.46
C MET A 138 -10.60 14.64 1.32
N ASN A 139 -9.82 13.64 1.66
CA ASN A 139 -8.53 13.75 2.32
C ASN A 139 -7.40 13.55 1.31
N VAL A 140 -6.33 14.33 1.41
CA VAL A 140 -5.11 14.14 0.64
C VAL A 140 -3.94 13.95 1.58
N TYR A 141 -2.95 13.17 1.17
CA TYR A 141 -1.82 12.88 2.02
C TYR A 141 -0.51 12.67 1.26
N GLY A 142 0.57 12.92 1.97
CA GLY A 142 1.91 12.49 1.62
C GLY A 142 2.43 11.53 2.67
N LEU A 143 3.29 10.61 2.27
CA LEU A 143 3.96 9.69 3.17
C LEU A 143 5.44 9.56 2.84
N ILE A 144 6.22 9.32 3.89
CA ILE A 144 7.63 8.97 3.81
C ILE A 144 7.91 7.87 4.83
N GLY A 145 8.79 6.95 4.50
CA GLY A 145 9.14 5.86 5.40
C GLY A 145 10.26 5.00 4.88
N TYR A 146 10.38 3.83 5.46
CA TYR A 146 11.44 2.88 5.16
C TYR A 146 10.88 1.48 4.97
N THR A 147 11.33 0.83 3.91
CA THR A 147 10.98 -0.55 3.57
C THR A 147 12.20 -1.45 3.72
N ASP A 148 12.02 -2.57 4.40
CA ASP A 148 12.98 -3.67 4.54
C ASP A 148 12.30 -4.95 4.08
N GLY A 149 12.90 -5.66 3.14
CA GLY A 149 12.30 -6.87 2.59
C GLY A 149 13.30 -7.82 1.98
N HIS A 150 12.82 -8.99 1.67
CA HIS A 150 13.56 -10.00 0.93
C HIS A 150 12.63 -10.81 0.03
N SER A 151 13.17 -11.27 -1.09
CA SER A 151 12.53 -12.23 -1.97
C SER A 151 13.35 -13.49 -2.07
N VAL A 152 12.69 -14.64 -2.13
CA VAL A 152 13.32 -15.95 -2.33
C VAL A 152 12.72 -16.57 -3.58
N SER A 153 13.57 -16.77 -4.59
CA SER A 153 13.24 -17.36 -5.88
C SER A 153 13.86 -18.73 -6.02
N GLN A 154 13.12 -19.69 -6.55
CA GLN A 154 13.73 -20.94 -7.01
C GLN A 154 14.23 -20.74 -8.44
N ILE A 155 15.53 -20.85 -8.64
CA ILE A 155 16.14 -20.63 -9.95
C ILE A 155 16.83 -21.88 -10.49
N GLY A 156 16.89 -21.96 -11.82
CA GLY A 156 17.71 -22.91 -12.53
C GLY A 156 18.58 -22.17 -13.57
N VAL A 157 19.87 -22.46 -13.60
CA VAL A 157 20.80 -21.82 -14.53
C VAL A 157 21.06 -22.73 -15.72
N GLY A 158 20.56 -22.33 -16.89
CA GLY A 158 20.82 -23.00 -18.16
C GLY A 158 22.07 -22.44 -18.83
N ILE A 159 22.94 -23.34 -19.29
CA ILE A 159 24.15 -23.00 -20.03
C ILE A 159 23.90 -23.26 -21.51
N LYS A 160 24.32 -22.32 -22.37
CA LYS A 160 24.16 -22.40 -23.82
C LYS A 160 25.01 -23.57 -24.39
N GLY A 161 24.33 -24.55 -24.96
CA GLY A 161 24.96 -25.63 -25.71
C GLY A 161 24.86 -25.39 -27.24
N PRO A 162 25.37 -26.31 -28.05
CA PRO A 162 25.42 -26.15 -29.52
C PRO A 162 24.05 -25.97 -30.20
N ARG A 163 22.98 -26.51 -29.58
CA ARG A 163 21.60 -26.45 -30.12
C ARG A 163 20.58 -25.85 -29.21
N LYS A 164 20.77 -25.91 -27.86
CA LYS A 164 19.84 -25.43 -26.85
C LYS A 164 20.54 -25.20 -25.52
N TYR A 165 19.89 -24.44 -24.65
CA TYR A 165 20.32 -24.32 -23.25
C TYR A 165 20.12 -25.65 -22.53
N ARG A 166 21.08 -26.03 -21.67
CA ARG A 166 21.00 -27.17 -20.77
C ARG A 166 21.22 -26.70 -19.36
N THR A 167 20.38 -27.17 -18.43
CA THR A 167 20.54 -26.89 -17.00
C THR A 167 21.14 -28.12 -16.35
N PRO A 168 22.40 -28.09 -15.90
CA PRO A 168 23.00 -29.19 -15.13
C PRO A 168 22.23 -29.44 -13.84
N ALA A 169 22.24 -30.69 -13.35
CA ALA A 169 21.46 -31.06 -12.15
C ALA A 169 21.86 -30.26 -10.89
N ASN A 170 23.15 -29.93 -10.77
CA ASN A 170 23.68 -29.10 -9.67
C ASN A 170 23.35 -27.58 -9.79
N LEU A 171 22.73 -27.15 -10.89
CA LEU A 171 22.29 -25.79 -11.14
C LEU A 171 20.76 -25.69 -11.31
N GLN A 172 20.03 -26.68 -10.78
CA GLN A 172 18.55 -26.70 -10.74
C GLN A 172 18.07 -26.49 -9.31
N ASN A 173 16.89 -25.88 -9.18
CA ASN A 173 16.19 -25.67 -7.91
C ASN A 173 17.05 -24.98 -6.84
N LEU A 174 17.87 -24.01 -7.26
CA LEU A 174 18.67 -23.22 -6.34
C LEU A 174 17.79 -22.15 -5.70
N ALA A 175 17.87 -22.00 -4.38
CA ALA A 175 17.18 -20.94 -3.66
C ALA A 175 18.02 -19.66 -3.74
N PHE A 176 17.59 -18.70 -4.54
CA PHE A 176 18.22 -17.39 -4.66
C PHE A 176 17.47 -16.39 -3.80
N GLN A 177 18.16 -15.83 -2.82
CA GLN A 177 17.62 -14.78 -1.95
C GLN A 177 18.16 -13.43 -2.39
N LEU A 178 17.27 -12.45 -2.48
CA LEU A 178 17.57 -11.06 -2.73
C LEU A 178 17.00 -10.21 -1.59
N ASP A 179 17.88 -9.57 -0.84
CA ASP A 179 17.50 -8.64 0.22
C ASP A 179 17.49 -7.23 -0.34
N PHE A 180 16.48 -6.44 0.06
CA PHE A 180 16.35 -5.05 -0.37
C PHE A 180 15.90 -4.17 0.79
N LYS A 181 16.44 -2.95 0.80
CA LYS A 181 16.10 -1.90 1.77
C LYS A 181 16.07 -0.59 1.05
N GLY A 182 15.18 0.30 1.51
CA GLY A 182 15.13 1.61 0.86
C GLY A 182 14.09 2.55 1.45
N THR A 183 14.22 3.80 1.06
CA THR A 183 13.30 4.86 1.44
C THR A 183 12.06 4.81 0.57
N THR A 184 10.90 4.77 1.22
CA THR A 184 9.59 4.80 0.57
C THR A 184 8.97 6.17 0.73
N TYR A 185 8.47 6.74 -0.35
CA TYR A 185 7.69 7.98 -0.34
C TYR A 185 6.48 7.84 -1.28
N GLY A 186 5.46 8.63 -1.02
CA GLY A 186 4.26 8.55 -1.83
C GLY A 186 3.25 9.63 -1.53
N VAL A 187 2.24 9.66 -2.37
CA VAL A 187 1.10 10.57 -2.25
C VAL A 187 -0.20 9.80 -2.50
N GLY A 188 -1.27 10.28 -1.93
CA GLY A 188 -2.56 9.65 -2.15
C GLY A 188 -3.73 10.51 -1.75
N THR A 189 -4.91 9.98 -2.00
CA THR A 189 -6.18 10.60 -1.65
C THR A 189 -7.16 9.54 -1.15
N THR A 190 -7.97 9.93 -0.17
CA THR A 190 -9.07 9.11 0.33
C THR A 190 -10.37 9.88 0.16
N LEU A 191 -11.32 9.27 -0.54
CA LEU A 191 -12.69 9.76 -0.66
C LEU A 191 -13.56 8.97 0.30
N VAL A 192 -14.43 9.66 1.03
CA VAL A 192 -15.32 9.03 2.00
C VAL A 192 -16.75 9.50 1.82
N GLY A 193 -17.67 8.63 2.17
CA GLY A 193 -19.10 8.94 2.16
C GLY A 193 -19.85 7.94 3.01
N GLY A 194 -21.08 8.29 3.42
CA GLY A 194 -21.89 7.38 4.23
C GLY A 194 -23.33 7.81 4.38
N VAL A 195 -24.16 6.89 4.88
CA VAL A 195 -25.57 7.11 5.21
C VAL A 195 -25.87 6.36 6.51
N GLY A 196 -26.34 7.07 7.52
CA GLY A 196 -26.51 6.53 8.85
C GLY A 196 -25.18 6.02 9.40
N ASN A 197 -25.15 4.81 9.90
CA ASN A 197 -23.93 4.17 10.40
C ASN A 197 -23.10 3.44 9.32
N TRP A 198 -23.59 3.37 8.10
CA TRP A 198 -22.85 2.78 6.98
C TRP A 198 -21.90 3.80 6.36
N PHE A 199 -20.72 3.35 6.01
CA PHE A 199 -19.75 4.18 5.32
C PHE A 199 -19.07 3.46 4.17
N THR A 200 -18.57 4.25 3.24
CA THR A 200 -17.68 3.82 2.17
C THR A 200 -16.43 4.67 2.20
N ALA A 201 -15.29 4.06 1.92
CA ALA A 201 -14.04 4.76 1.71
C ALA A 201 -13.37 4.24 0.44
N PHE A 202 -12.81 5.13 -0.34
CA PHE A 202 -12.06 4.82 -1.54
C PHE A 202 -10.70 5.50 -1.44
N ASP A 203 -9.66 4.70 -1.26
CA ASP A 203 -8.28 5.19 -1.20
C ASP A 203 -7.56 4.90 -2.52
N ALA A 204 -6.82 5.87 -3.01
CA ALA A 204 -5.94 5.73 -4.16
C ALA A 204 -4.59 6.37 -3.85
N ASN A 205 -3.50 5.63 -4.04
CA ASN A 205 -2.16 6.15 -3.79
C ASN A 205 -1.14 5.63 -4.79
N TYR A 206 -0.06 6.40 -4.90
CA TYR A 206 1.14 6.02 -5.61
C TYR A 206 2.32 6.13 -4.66
N THR A 207 3.11 5.06 -4.58
CA THR A 207 4.32 5.00 -3.75
C THR A 207 5.51 4.57 -4.58
N GLN A 208 6.67 5.07 -4.21
CA GLN A 208 7.95 4.66 -4.77
C GLN A 208 8.91 4.33 -3.62
N THR A 209 9.56 3.19 -3.71
CA THR A 209 10.66 2.81 -2.82
C THR A 209 11.94 2.87 -3.62
N GLN A 210 12.87 3.73 -3.20
CA GLN A 210 14.20 3.83 -3.77
C GLN A 210 15.17 3.05 -2.89
N PHE A 211 15.95 2.18 -3.49
CA PHE A 211 16.86 1.30 -2.76
C PHE A 211 18.14 2.03 -2.30
N ASP A 212 18.68 1.57 -1.16
CA ASP A 212 19.88 2.13 -0.56
C ASP A 212 21.16 1.52 -1.15
N ILE A 213 21.12 0.23 -1.56
CA ILE A 213 22.28 -0.54 -1.99
C ILE A 213 22.17 -0.99 -3.46
N LEU A 214 20.94 -1.23 -3.92
CA LEU A 214 20.67 -1.67 -5.28
C LEU A 214 20.30 -0.47 -6.16
N ASP A 215 20.74 -0.47 -7.40
CA ASP A 215 20.20 0.44 -8.40
C ASP A 215 18.79 -0.03 -8.78
N GLY A 216 17.79 0.84 -8.69
CA GLY A 216 16.42 0.50 -9.03
C GLY A 216 15.39 0.99 -8.03
N SER A 217 14.16 0.62 -8.29
CA SER A 217 13.03 1.04 -7.45
C SER A 217 11.87 0.06 -7.49
N ILE A 218 11.00 0.17 -6.49
CA ILE A 218 9.66 -0.41 -6.50
C ILE A 218 8.66 0.72 -6.66
N ASN A 219 7.85 0.64 -7.71
CA ASN A 219 6.75 1.55 -7.95
C ASN A 219 5.44 0.80 -7.70
N ALA A 220 4.55 1.38 -6.92
CA ALA A 220 3.27 0.77 -6.61
C ALA A 220 2.13 1.78 -6.75
N PHE A 221 1.15 1.43 -7.55
CA PHE A 221 -0.14 2.11 -7.61
C PHE A 221 -1.18 1.24 -6.91
N THR A 222 -1.87 1.81 -5.93
CA THR A 222 -2.82 1.09 -5.09
C THR A 222 -4.17 1.76 -5.10
N ILE A 223 -5.23 0.96 -5.24
CA ILE A 223 -6.63 1.38 -5.06
C ILE A 223 -7.27 0.46 -4.03
N SER A 224 -7.96 1.04 -3.06
CA SER A 224 -8.58 0.28 -1.97
C SER A 224 -9.99 0.79 -1.67
N PRO A 225 -11.03 0.22 -2.30
CA PRO A 225 -12.43 0.44 -1.91
C PRO A 225 -12.75 -0.35 -0.62
N ARG A 226 -13.48 0.31 0.29
CA ARG A 226 -13.93 -0.25 1.57
C ARG A 226 -15.39 0.12 1.80
N VAL A 227 -16.12 -0.78 2.44
CA VAL A 227 -17.47 -0.53 2.97
C VAL A 227 -17.52 -1.03 4.41
N GLY A 228 -18.10 -0.25 5.28
CA GLY A 228 -18.10 -0.57 6.70
C GLY A 228 -19.29 -0.02 7.46
N TYR A 229 -19.29 -0.33 8.75
CA TYR A 229 -20.32 0.07 9.68
C TYR A 229 -19.68 0.60 10.96
N ARG A 230 -20.24 1.69 11.49
CA ARG A 230 -19.80 2.34 12.70
C ARG A 230 -20.68 1.91 13.87
N PHE A 231 -20.04 1.48 14.94
CA PHE A 231 -20.65 1.15 16.21
C PHE A 231 -20.27 2.20 17.24
N THR A 232 -21.24 2.70 17.98
CA THR A 232 -20.98 3.48 19.19
C THR A 232 -20.74 2.50 20.33
N THR A 233 -19.58 2.55 20.96
CA THR A 233 -19.21 1.68 22.07
C THR A 233 -19.34 2.45 23.38
N PRO A 234 -20.16 1.97 24.35
CA PRO A 234 -20.08 2.46 25.71
C PRO A 234 -18.68 2.14 26.26
N GLY A 235 -18.13 3.03 27.07
CA GLY A 235 -16.84 2.77 27.71
C GLY A 235 -16.88 1.47 28.50
N MET A 236 -15.79 0.71 28.49
CA MET A 236 -15.63 -0.48 29.32
C MET A 236 -14.65 -0.19 30.45
N GLU A 237 -15.16 0.06 31.65
CA GLU A 237 -14.34 0.33 32.85
C GLU A 237 -13.34 -0.79 33.13
N THR A 238 -13.74 -2.05 32.90
CA THR A 238 -12.90 -3.24 33.12
C THR A 238 -11.64 -3.26 32.25
N LEU A 239 -11.67 -2.65 31.07
CA LEU A 239 -10.55 -2.57 30.13
C LEU A 239 -9.94 -1.16 30.06
N HIS A 240 -10.37 -0.23 30.93
CA HIS A 240 -9.97 1.18 30.89
C HIS A 240 -10.19 1.82 29.52
N MET A 241 -11.18 1.34 28.78
CA MET A 241 -11.52 1.87 27.45
C MET A 241 -12.57 2.96 27.60
N PRO A 242 -12.29 4.18 27.12
CA PRO A 242 -13.28 5.25 27.11
C PRO A 242 -14.44 4.90 26.16
N SER A 243 -15.58 5.58 26.31
CA SER A 243 -16.62 5.53 25.28
C SER A 243 -16.05 6.05 23.98
N GLY A 244 -16.24 5.31 22.92
CA GLY A 244 -15.66 5.63 21.62
C GLY A 244 -16.49 5.12 20.47
N LYS A 245 -15.95 5.21 19.26
CA LYS A 245 -16.57 4.67 18.04
C LYS A 245 -15.67 3.57 17.47
N LEU A 246 -16.30 2.45 17.14
CA LEU A 246 -15.65 1.32 16.49
C LEU A 246 -16.15 1.25 15.06
N ASN A 247 -15.28 1.50 14.11
CA ASN A 247 -15.53 1.33 12.67
C ASN A 247 -15.02 -0.04 12.25
N LEU A 248 -15.88 -0.87 11.65
CA LEU A 248 -15.50 -2.16 11.07
C LEU A 248 -15.79 -2.13 9.56
N TRP A 249 -14.89 -2.67 8.77
CA TRP A 249 -15.08 -2.71 7.31
C TRP A 249 -14.54 -3.98 6.67
N VAL A 250 -15.10 -4.23 5.50
CA VAL A 250 -14.55 -5.15 4.51
C VAL A 250 -14.19 -4.35 3.26
N GLY A 251 -13.21 -4.81 2.52
CA GLY A 251 -12.78 -4.13 1.33
C GLY A 251 -11.97 -5.02 0.41
N SER A 252 -11.48 -4.42 -0.63
CA SER A 252 -10.48 -5.03 -1.50
C SER A 252 -9.35 -4.04 -1.78
N MET A 253 -8.21 -4.57 -2.22
CA MET A 253 -7.07 -3.78 -2.65
C MET A 253 -6.65 -4.27 -4.02
N TYR A 254 -6.65 -3.38 -4.97
CA TYR A 254 -5.93 -3.56 -6.23
C TYR A 254 -4.57 -2.89 -6.10
N GLN A 255 -3.51 -3.59 -6.50
CA GLN A 255 -2.17 -3.04 -6.48
C GLN A 255 -1.42 -3.46 -7.74
N ASP A 256 -0.94 -2.48 -8.49
CA ASP A 256 0.02 -2.66 -9.57
C ASP A 256 1.42 -2.32 -9.03
N VAL A 257 2.27 -3.32 -8.96
CA VAL A 257 3.64 -3.19 -8.45
C VAL A 257 4.62 -3.60 -9.53
N GLN A 258 5.49 -2.68 -9.86
CA GLN A 258 6.60 -2.89 -10.78
C GLN A 258 7.90 -2.74 -10.00
N GLN A 259 8.74 -3.77 -10.09
CA GLN A 259 10.00 -3.82 -9.38
C GLN A 259 11.13 -4.03 -10.39
N GLU A 260 12.09 -3.13 -10.35
CA GLU A 260 13.31 -3.22 -11.14
C GLU A 260 14.51 -3.17 -10.20
N PHE A 261 15.38 -4.17 -10.30
CA PHE A 261 16.61 -4.27 -9.52
C PHE A 261 17.78 -4.41 -10.48
N SER A 262 18.83 -3.65 -10.25
CA SER A 262 20.08 -3.76 -10.97
C SER A 262 21.24 -3.52 -9.98
N SER A 263 22.28 -4.32 -10.04
CA SER A 263 23.52 -4.05 -9.29
C SER A 263 24.71 -4.80 -9.89
N SER A 264 25.88 -4.59 -9.29
CA SER A 264 27.07 -5.37 -9.57
C SER A 264 26.88 -6.82 -9.12
N LEU A 265 27.36 -7.76 -9.92
CA LEU A 265 27.41 -9.18 -9.53
C LEU A 265 28.33 -9.44 -8.33
N ASN A 266 29.23 -8.50 -8.01
CA ASN A 266 30.09 -8.58 -6.83
C ASN A 266 29.32 -8.39 -5.51
N ASP A 267 28.15 -7.74 -5.56
CA ASP A 267 27.32 -7.47 -4.39
C ASP A 267 26.33 -8.62 -4.09
N LEU A 268 26.31 -9.65 -4.98
CA LEU A 268 25.44 -10.79 -4.84
C LEU A 268 26.18 -12.03 -4.28
N THR A 269 25.53 -12.69 -3.34
CA THR A 269 25.94 -14.02 -2.91
C THR A 269 25.20 -15.07 -3.74
N MET A 270 25.93 -15.87 -4.49
CA MET A 270 25.33 -16.90 -5.32
C MET A 270 24.83 -18.09 -4.48
N PRO A 271 23.69 -18.70 -4.86
CA PRO A 271 23.04 -19.75 -4.07
C PRO A 271 23.79 -21.10 -4.07
N SER A 272 24.89 -21.23 -4.79
CA SER A 272 25.74 -22.40 -4.74
C SER A 272 27.21 -22.05 -5.00
N ALA A 273 28.13 -22.79 -4.36
CA ALA A 273 29.56 -22.61 -4.56
C ALA A 273 29.99 -22.85 -6.04
N ALA A 274 29.28 -23.70 -6.76
CA ALA A 274 29.54 -23.96 -8.17
C ALA A 274 29.19 -22.71 -9.03
N LEU A 275 28.05 -22.11 -8.77
CA LEU A 275 27.61 -20.88 -9.45
C LEU A 275 28.49 -19.70 -9.07
N GLN A 276 28.87 -19.57 -7.79
CA GLN A 276 29.80 -18.55 -7.33
C GLN A 276 31.12 -18.60 -8.10
N LYS A 277 31.76 -19.79 -8.16
CA LYS A 277 33.00 -19.96 -8.93
C LYS A 277 32.84 -19.63 -10.40
N MET A 278 31.72 -19.98 -11.03
CA MET A 278 31.46 -19.63 -12.44
C MET A 278 31.39 -18.12 -12.63
N VAL A 279 30.67 -17.43 -11.75
CA VAL A 279 30.57 -15.96 -11.77
C VAL A 279 31.94 -15.33 -11.51
N ASP A 280 32.68 -15.76 -10.50
CA ASP A 280 34.03 -15.23 -10.19
C ASP A 280 34.99 -15.36 -11.37
N ILE A 281 34.94 -16.49 -12.10
CA ILE A 281 35.78 -16.71 -13.28
C ILE A 281 35.33 -15.81 -14.45
N ALA A 282 34.04 -15.63 -14.63
CA ALA A 282 33.46 -14.85 -15.71
C ALA A 282 33.43 -13.32 -15.45
N ASN A 283 33.56 -12.92 -14.19
CA ASN A 283 33.51 -11.51 -13.73
C ASN A 283 34.88 -11.00 -13.23
N LYS A 284 35.99 -11.51 -13.76
CA LYS A 284 37.34 -11.08 -13.33
C LYS A 284 37.57 -9.58 -13.48
N ASP A 285 36.95 -8.98 -14.48
CA ASP A 285 37.06 -7.54 -14.74
C ASP A 285 36.10 -6.70 -13.90
N SER A 286 35.31 -7.32 -13.02
CA SER A 286 34.30 -6.68 -12.15
C SER A 286 33.25 -5.84 -12.86
N ASN A 287 33.01 -6.09 -14.13
CA ASN A 287 32.04 -5.38 -14.97
C ASN A 287 30.68 -6.08 -15.04
N GLY A 288 30.57 -7.24 -14.41
CA GLY A 288 29.33 -8.03 -14.39
C GLY A 288 28.22 -7.32 -13.62
N ARG A 289 27.08 -7.18 -14.24
CA ARG A 289 25.84 -6.65 -13.66
C ARG A 289 24.72 -7.66 -13.81
N PHE A 290 23.75 -7.58 -12.91
CA PHE A 290 22.48 -8.28 -13.04
C PHE A 290 21.34 -7.28 -13.13
N ASP A 291 20.31 -7.64 -13.86
CA ASP A 291 19.06 -6.90 -13.98
C ASP A 291 17.89 -7.85 -13.77
N VAL A 292 17.00 -7.50 -12.86
CA VAL A 292 15.79 -8.27 -12.55
C VAL A 292 14.58 -7.37 -12.74
N LYS A 293 13.59 -7.87 -13.47
CA LYS A 293 12.27 -7.25 -13.59
C LYS A 293 11.23 -8.23 -13.10
N GLN A 294 10.33 -7.72 -12.27
CA GLN A 294 9.29 -8.55 -11.68
C GLN A 294 8.04 -7.76 -11.33
N HIS A 295 6.92 -8.44 -11.23
CA HIS A 295 5.62 -7.88 -10.90
C HIS A 295 4.81 -8.81 -9.98
N LEU A 296 3.73 -8.31 -9.40
CA LEU A 296 2.85 -9.12 -8.55
C LEU A 296 2.18 -10.24 -9.36
N GLN A 297 2.13 -11.43 -8.78
CA GLN A 297 1.38 -12.56 -9.35
C GLN A 297 -0.12 -12.30 -9.35
N SER A 298 -0.65 -11.70 -8.29
CA SER A 298 -2.07 -11.34 -8.17
C SER A 298 -2.19 -9.88 -7.72
N PRO A 299 -2.82 -9.02 -8.53
CA PRO A 299 -3.00 -7.62 -8.17
C PRO A 299 -4.09 -7.40 -7.11
N TRP A 300 -5.05 -8.34 -6.98
CA TRP A 300 -6.17 -8.20 -6.07
C TRP A 300 -5.95 -8.87 -4.72
N ASN A 301 -6.49 -8.27 -3.67
CA ASN A 301 -6.50 -8.80 -2.32
C ASN A 301 -7.81 -8.43 -1.60
N VAL A 302 -8.22 -9.23 -0.63
CA VAL A 302 -9.37 -8.94 0.23
C VAL A 302 -8.88 -8.34 1.54
N LEU A 303 -9.60 -7.37 2.06
CA LEU A 303 -9.27 -6.65 3.29
C LEU A 303 -10.39 -6.75 4.32
N VAL A 304 -10.02 -6.88 5.57
CA VAL A 304 -10.90 -6.68 6.73
C VAL A 304 -10.17 -5.79 7.72
N GLY A 305 -10.84 -4.78 8.22
CA GLY A 305 -10.19 -3.86 9.13
C GLY A 305 -11.12 -3.30 10.19
N ALA A 306 -10.50 -2.69 11.17
CA ALA A 306 -11.11 -2.02 12.28
C ALA A 306 -10.37 -0.73 12.62
N GLN A 307 -11.11 0.30 13.01
CA GLN A 307 -10.56 1.51 13.60
C GLN A 307 -11.31 1.80 14.88
N TYR A 308 -10.57 2.13 15.92
CA TYR A 308 -11.13 2.57 17.19
C TYR A 308 -10.73 4.03 17.46
N GLU A 309 -11.74 4.87 17.66
CA GLU A 309 -11.57 6.26 18.04
C GLU A 309 -11.42 6.34 19.56
N LEU A 310 -10.18 6.43 20.02
CA LEU A 310 -9.87 6.54 21.47
C LEU A 310 -10.32 7.88 22.04
N THR A 311 -10.07 8.94 21.28
CA THR A 311 -10.48 10.30 21.59
C THR A 311 -10.84 11.00 20.28
N ARG A 312 -11.37 12.22 20.36
CA ARG A 312 -11.65 13.04 19.17
C ARG A 312 -10.41 13.24 18.27
N ASN A 313 -9.22 13.17 18.84
CA ASN A 313 -7.98 13.47 18.17
C ASN A 313 -7.11 12.22 17.90
N VAL A 314 -7.38 11.09 18.57
CA VAL A 314 -6.53 9.90 18.54
C VAL A 314 -7.30 8.68 18.06
N ASN A 315 -6.83 8.09 16.99
CA ASN A 315 -7.38 6.89 16.38
C ASN A 315 -6.33 5.79 16.26
N ILE A 316 -6.76 4.54 16.42
CA ILE A 316 -5.96 3.35 16.16
C ILE A 316 -6.66 2.54 15.09
N THR A 317 -5.92 2.18 14.04
CA THR A 317 -6.43 1.42 12.90
C THR A 317 -5.65 0.12 12.76
N THR A 318 -6.34 -0.97 12.42
CA THR A 318 -5.73 -2.22 12.02
C THR A 318 -6.48 -2.81 10.82
N GLU A 319 -5.74 -3.42 9.89
CA GLU A 319 -6.31 -4.04 8.70
C GLU A 319 -5.52 -5.30 8.34
N ILE A 320 -6.22 -6.35 8.01
CA ILE A 320 -5.66 -7.62 7.59
C ILE A 320 -6.07 -7.87 6.14
N GLY A 321 -5.09 -8.16 5.30
CA GLY A 321 -5.31 -8.61 3.94
C GLY A 321 -5.06 -10.11 3.81
N PHE A 322 -5.90 -10.78 3.04
CA PHE A 322 -5.80 -12.22 2.81
C PHE A 322 -6.28 -12.58 1.41
N ALA A 323 -6.01 -13.75 0.96
CA ALA A 323 -6.15 -14.40 -0.31
C ALA A 323 -4.75 -14.73 -0.87
N ASP A 324 -4.37 -14.22 -2.05
CA ASP A 324 -3.05 -14.49 -2.64
C ASP A 324 -1.91 -13.72 -1.97
N ARG A 325 -2.26 -12.66 -1.24
CA ARG A 325 -1.34 -11.82 -0.49
C ARG A 325 -1.82 -11.70 0.96
N ASN A 326 -0.93 -12.02 1.89
CA ASN A 326 -1.19 -11.83 3.30
C ASN A 326 -0.55 -10.51 3.75
N SER A 327 -1.35 -9.63 4.31
CA SER A 327 -0.87 -8.36 4.83
C SER A 327 -1.43 -8.07 6.21
N PHE A 328 -0.64 -7.39 7.02
CA PHE A 328 -1.04 -6.81 8.28
C PHE A 328 -0.64 -5.34 8.28
N PHE A 329 -1.60 -4.50 8.58
CA PHE A 329 -1.43 -3.06 8.70
C PHE A 329 -1.88 -2.60 10.07
N ALA A 330 -1.12 -1.72 10.70
CA ALA A 330 -1.48 -1.02 11.92
C ALA A 330 -1.09 0.44 11.80
N ALA A 331 -1.93 1.33 12.33
CA ALA A 331 -1.68 2.76 12.32
C ALA A 331 -2.16 3.41 13.60
N GLY A 332 -1.38 4.37 14.09
CA GLY A 332 -1.78 5.34 15.08
C GLY A 332 -1.86 6.72 14.45
N GLU A 333 -2.94 7.42 14.71
CA GLU A 333 -3.21 8.73 14.12
C GLU A 333 -3.51 9.76 15.20
N TYR A 334 -2.97 10.96 15.00
CA TYR A 334 -3.31 12.16 15.76
C TYR A 334 -3.79 13.26 14.81
N ARG A 335 -4.95 13.88 15.14
CA ARG A 335 -5.56 14.95 14.36
C ARG A 335 -5.64 16.25 15.16
N PHE A 336 -5.47 17.40 14.46
CA PHE A 336 -5.46 18.74 15.05
C PHE A 336 -5.93 19.83 14.06
#